data_6baa247fb695371fb20784b53cebabec
#
_entry.id   6baa247fb695371fb20784b53cebabec
#
_cell.length_a   1.000
_cell.length_b   1.000
_cell.length_c   1.000
_cell.angle_alpha   90.00
_cell.angle_beta   90.00
_cell.angle_gamma   90.00
#
_symmetry.space_group_name_H-M   'P 1'
#
loop_
_entity.id
_entity.type
_entity.pdbx_description
1 polymer ?
#
loop_
_entity_poly.entity_id
_entity_poly.type
_entity_poly.pdbx_seq_one_letter_code
_entity_poly.pdbx_strand_id
1 'polypeptide(L)'
;MTFREIIIQPIKVFYSHFILVIMSALVIAGSSFYPSDMDGYYATFKGGNKNIFVNGIEDYGRHINTITPLVMALVLKDGTGIKQLLVITFSGILASHGPKRLLNDFEVMGTRLGQRPTSPNSKHNTPSGHSTMAGSGAYYLMRRYSWWFGVLVIPVMLFTMYARVMLDQHTISATIAGAATGMLVAALFTTKLKGLASPFQQT
;
A
#
# COMPACT_ATOMS: atom_id res chain seq x y z
N MET A 1 -14.10 19.22 -5.79
CA MET A 1 -13.10 19.02 -6.86
C MET A 1 -13.68 18.21 -8.00
N THR A 2 -13.34 18.58 -9.22
CA THR A 2 -13.60 17.79 -10.44
C THR A 2 -12.58 16.66 -10.61
N PHE A 3 -12.85 15.67 -11.44
CA PHE A 3 -11.85 14.63 -11.77
C PHE A 3 -10.58 15.22 -12.39
N ARG A 4 -10.71 16.23 -13.27
CA ARG A 4 -9.56 16.92 -13.86
C ARG A 4 -8.64 17.52 -12.78
N GLU A 5 -9.21 18.19 -11.78
CA GLU A 5 -8.42 18.74 -10.66
C GLU A 5 -7.72 17.67 -9.84
N ILE A 6 -8.34 16.50 -9.67
CA ILE A 6 -7.72 15.37 -8.96
C ILE A 6 -6.58 14.77 -9.78
N ILE A 7 -6.75 14.61 -11.10
CA ILE A 7 -5.73 14.02 -11.98
C ILE A 7 -4.48 14.91 -12.07
N ILE A 8 -4.62 16.24 -12.01
CA ILE A 8 -3.47 17.15 -12.01
C ILE A 8 -2.86 17.38 -10.61
N GLN A 9 -3.49 16.86 -9.55
CA GLN A 9 -3.03 17.01 -8.18
C GLN A 9 -1.59 16.52 -7.95
N PRO A 10 -1.12 15.40 -8.54
CA PRO A 10 0.27 14.94 -8.39
C PRO A 10 1.31 16.01 -8.75
N ILE A 11 1.05 16.84 -9.76
CA ILE A 11 1.96 17.92 -10.16
C ILE A 11 2.12 18.92 -9.00
N LYS A 12 1.01 19.32 -8.38
CA LYS A 12 1.03 20.24 -7.24
C LYS A 12 1.72 19.64 -6.02
N VAL A 13 1.45 18.35 -5.73
CA VAL A 13 2.07 17.63 -4.62
C VAL A 13 3.57 17.47 -4.84
N PHE A 14 4.01 17.16 -6.06
CA PHE A 14 5.43 17.05 -6.40
C PHE A 14 6.18 18.35 -6.05
N TYR A 15 5.68 19.51 -6.48
CA TYR A 15 6.33 20.78 -6.19
C TYR A 15 6.24 21.21 -4.73
N SER A 16 5.13 20.91 -4.04
CA SER A 16 4.95 21.33 -2.64
C SER A 16 5.56 20.39 -1.60
N HIS A 17 5.75 19.10 -1.95
CA HIS A 17 6.23 18.04 -1.06
C HIS A 17 7.33 17.19 -1.74
N PHE A 18 8.20 17.85 -2.49
CA PHE A 18 9.26 17.19 -3.28
C PHE A 18 10.06 16.16 -2.48
N ILE A 19 10.50 16.53 -1.26
CA ILE A 19 11.28 15.63 -0.39
C ILE A 19 10.48 14.35 -0.07
N LEU A 20 9.19 14.48 0.28
CA LEU A 20 8.33 13.32 0.57
C LEU A 20 8.24 12.38 -0.64
N VAL A 21 8.04 12.93 -1.83
CA VAL A 21 7.94 12.13 -3.07
C VAL A 21 9.23 11.40 -3.36
N ILE A 22 10.38 12.10 -3.29
CA ILE A 22 11.71 11.50 -3.52
C ILE A 22 12.01 10.42 -2.48
N MET A 23 11.80 10.69 -1.19
CA MET A 23 12.05 9.70 -0.14
C MET A 23 11.15 8.46 -0.31
N SER A 24 9.88 8.66 -0.67
CA SER A 24 8.99 7.53 -0.96
C SER A 24 9.46 6.72 -2.17
N ALA A 25 9.90 7.38 -3.23
CA ALA A 25 10.46 6.73 -4.42
C ALA A 25 11.74 5.94 -4.09
N LEU A 26 12.62 6.49 -3.24
CA LEU A 26 13.83 5.79 -2.78
C LEU A 26 13.50 4.56 -1.93
N VAL A 27 12.49 4.64 -1.04
CA VAL A 27 12.03 3.48 -0.26
C VAL A 27 11.45 2.41 -1.18
N ILE A 28 10.64 2.80 -2.17
CA ILE A 28 10.05 1.86 -3.13
C ILE A 28 11.16 1.18 -3.95
N ALA A 29 12.09 1.95 -4.50
CA ALA A 29 13.19 1.41 -5.28
C ALA A 29 14.11 0.53 -4.41
N GLY A 30 14.57 1.03 -3.28
CA GLY A 30 15.44 0.31 -2.36
C GLY A 30 14.84 -1.00 -1.87
N SER A 31 13.56 -1.02 -1.50
CA SER A 31 12.87 -2.24 -1.10
C SER A 31 12.58 -3.17 -2.27
N SER A 32 12.25 -2.65 -3.46
CA SER A 32 11.99 -3.49 -4.65
C SER A 32 13.24 -4.24 -5.11
N PHE A 33 14.40 -3.60 -5.02
CA PHE A 33 15.68 -4.18 -5.43
C PHE A 33 16.52 -4.73 -4.26
N TYR A 34 15.93 -4.84 -3.06
CA TYR A 34 16.60 -5.48 -1.95
C TYR A 34 16.68 -6.99 -2.18
N PRO A 35 17.87 -7.61 -2.09
CA PRO A 35 18.05 -9.03 -2.37
C PRO A 35 17.30 -9.89 -1.35
N SER A 36 16.76 -11.01 -1.84
CA SER A 36 16.14 -12.05 -1.03
C SER A 36 16.80 -13.38 -1.36
N ASP A 37 17.24 -14.14 -0.35
CA ASP A 37 17.79 -15.49 -0.54
C ASP A 37 16.62 -16.49 -0.70
N MET A 38 16.17 -16.66 -1.95
CA MET A 38 15.10 -17.61 -2.25
C MET A 38 15.60 -19.05 -2.33
N ASP A 39 16.83 -19.28 -2.70
CA ASP A 39 17.39 -20.64 -2.77
C ASP A 39 17.55 -21.24 -1.39
N GLY A 40 18.12 -20.48 -0.44
CA GLY A 40 18.16 -20.85 0.97
C GLY A 40 16.76 -21.03 1.57
N TYR A 41 15.81 -20.17 1.20
CA TYR A 41 14.42 -20.31 1.61
C TYR A 41 13.79 -21.63 1.13
N TYR A 42 13.92 -21.98 -0.15
CA TYR A 42 13.35 -23.21 -0.69
C TYR A 42 14.00 -24.47 -0.11
N ALA A 43 15.28 -24.41 0.24
CA ALA A 43 15.97 -25.52 0.92
C ALA A 43 15.38 -25.81 2.31
N THR A 44 14.77 -24.78 2.96
CA THR A 44 14.22 -24.87 4.32
C THR A 44 12.70 -24.72 4.38
N PHE A 45 12.03 -24.55 3.25
CA PHE A 45 10.61 -24.20 3.15
C PHE A 45 9.69 -25.21 3.87
N LYS A 46 8.75 -24.69 4.67
CA LYS A 46 7.82 -25.45 5.50
C LYS A 46 6.34 -25.15 5.24
N GLY A 47 6.00 -24.38 4.21
CA GLY A 47 4.60 -24.17 3.79
C GLY A 47 3.82 -23.06 4.49
N GLY A 48 4.50 -22.07 5.06
CA GLY A 48 3.86 -20.91 5.70
C GLY A 48 3.22 -21.21 7.06
N ASN A 49 3.07 -20.17 7.87
CA ASN A 49 2.46 -20.28 9.20
C ASN A 49 0.98 -19.82 9.14
N LYS A 50 0.06 -20.78 9.11
CA LYS A 50 -1.38 -20.59 9.02
C LYS A 50 -2.07 -20.66 10.39
N ASN A 51 -1.57 -19.95 11.39
CA ASN A 51 -2.24 -19.87 12.67
C ASN A 51 -3.54 -19.02 12.58
N ILE A 52 -4.39 -19.12 13.61
CA ILE A 52 -5.70 -18.43 13.65
C ILE A 52 -5.59 -16.91 13.52
N PHE A 53 -4.53 -16.32 14.05
CA PHE A 53 -4.28 -14.88 13.98
C PHE A 53 -3.94 -14.44 12.54
N VAL A 54 -3.02 -15.15 11.88
CA VAL A 54 -2.62 -14.87 10.50
C VAL A 54 -3.80 -15.03 9.55
N ASN A 55 -4.58 -16.11 9.69
CA ASN A 55 -5.79 -16.33 8.90
C ASN A 55 -6.84 -15.25 9.15
N GLY A 56 -7.07 -14.87 10.40
CA GLY A 56 -8.01 -13.80 10.75
C GLY A 56 -7.63 -12.44 10.11
N ILE A 57 -6.33 -12.12 10.05
CA ILE A 57 -5.86 -10.92 9.35
C ILE A 57 -6.06 -11.07 7.84
N GLU A 58 -5.73 -12.22 7.26
CA GLU A 58 -5.87 -12.45 5.82
C GLU A 58 -7.33 -12.43 5.37
N ASP A 59 -8.22 -13.04 6.14
CA ASP A 59 -9.62 -13.17 5.74
C ASP A 59 -10.47 -11.93 6.05
N TYR A 60 -10.14 -11.21 7.14
CA TYR A 60 -10.95 -10.08 7.62
C TYR A 60 -10.15 -8.79 7.82
N GLY A 61 -9.04 -8.84 8.54
CA GLY A 61 -8.29 -7.66 8.99
C GLY A 61 -7.82 -6.78 7.84
N ARG A 62 -7.32 -7.36 6.76
CA ARG A 62 -6.85 -6.64 5.56
C ARG A 62 -7.91 -5.76 4.91
N HIS A 63 -9.19 -6.10 5.09
CA HIS A 63 -10.30 -5.37 4.49
C HIS A 63 -10.60 -4.06 5.22
N ILE A 64 -10.16 -3.90 6.46
CA ILE A 64 -10.39 -2.68 7.25
C ILE A 64 -9.86 -1.47 6.49
N ASN A 65 -8.58 -1.47 6.09
CA ASN A 65 -7.98 -0.34 5.37
C ASN A 65 -8.50 -0.17 3.94
N THR A 66 -9.18 -1.16 3.38
CA THR A 66 -9.77 -1.09 2.05
C THR A 66 -11.20 -0.56 2.08
N ILE A 67 -11.99 -1.00 3.06
CA ILE A 67 -13.42 -0.70 3.13
C ILE A 67 -13.68 0.60 3.91
N THR A 68 -12.98 0.81 5.03
CA THR A 68 -13.19 1.99 5.89
C THR A 68 -13.08 3.32 5.14
N PRO A 69 -12.14 3.55 4.20
CA PRO A 69 -12.10 4.77 3.40
C PRO A 69 -13.42 5.07 2.67
N LEU A 70 -14.00 4.05 2.06
CA LEU A 70 -15.26 4.19 1.33
C LEU A 70 -16.43 4.44 2.28
N VAL A 71 -16.52 3.69 3.39
CA VAL A 71 -17.55 3.86 4.41
C VAL A 71 -17.51 5.28 4.97
N MET A 72 -16.32 5.78 5.33
CA MET A 72 -16.15 7.15 5.83
C MET A 72 -16.58 8.20 4.81
N ALA A 73 -16.22 8.02 3.54
CA ALA A 73 -16.62 8.94 2.48
C ALA A 73 -18.15 8.96 2.26
N LEU A 74 -18.80 7.81 2.36
CA LEU A 74 -20.26 7.69 2.23
C LEU A 74 -20.99 8.32 3.45
N VAL A 75 -20.57 7.98 4.67
CA VAL A 75 -21.16 8.48 5.91
C VAL A 75 -21.06 10.02 5.99
N LEU A 76 -19.90 10.56 5.61
CA LEU A 76 -19.66 12.00 5.61
C LEU A 76 -20.17 12.70 4.34
N LYS A 77 -20.84 11.98 3.44
CA LYS A 77 -21.32 12.50 2.14
C LYS A 77 -20.21 13.22 1.35
N ASP A 78 -18.98 12.71 1.45
CA ASP A 78 -17.80 13.31 0.87
C ASP A 78 -17.61 12.91 -0.61
N GLY A 79 -18.37 13.55 -1.49
CA GLY A 79 -18.32 13.28 -2.93
C GLY A 79 -16.94 13.51 -3.56
N THR A 80 -16.12 14.43 -3.01
CA THR A 80 -14.72 14.60 -3.48
C THR A 80 -13.87 13.42 -3.01
N GLY A 81 -14.05 12.96 -1.78
CA GLY A 81 -13.35 11.79 -1.25
C GLY A 81 -13.64 10.53 -2.06
N ILE A 82 -14.89 10.29 -2.46
CA ILE A 82 -15.26 9.16 -3.33
C ILE A 82 -14.51 9.24 -4.68
N LYS A 83 -14.46 10.41 -5.33
CA LYS A 83 -13.72 10.60 -6.57
C LYS A 83 -12.22 10.33 -6.40
N GLN A 84 -11.64 10.82 -5.28
CA GLN A 84 -10.25 10.56 -4.95
C GLN A 84 -9.98 9.06 -4.74
N LEU A 85 -10.85 8.35 -4.02
CA LEU A 85 -10.73 6.90 -3.82
C LEU A 85 -10.76 6.13 -5.14
N LEU A 86 -11.63 6.50 -6.08
CA LEU A 86 -11.64 5.90 -7.42
C LEU A 86 -10.30 6.09 -8.14
N VAL A 87 -9.76 7.31 -8.15
CA VAL A 87 -8.47 7.59 -8.80
C VAL A 87 -7.33 6.86 -8.08
N ILE A 88 -7.30 6.86 -6.74
CA ILE A 88 -6.30 6.15 -5.93
C ILE A 88 -6.34 4.65 -6.21
N THR A 89 -7.53 4.05 -6.23
CA THR A 89 -7.69 2.61 -6.50
C THR A 89 -7.16 2.26 -7.89
N PHE A 90 -7.55 3.02 -8.91
CA PHE A 90 -7.08 2.78 -10.28
C PHE A 90 -5.57 2.96 -10.42
N SER A 91 -5.04 4.05 -9.87
CA SER A 91 -3.60 4.33 -9.88
C SER A 91 -2.80 3.31 -9.07
N GLY A 92 -3.34 2.85 -7.93
CA GLY A 92 -2.73 1.82 -7.08
C GLY A 92 -2.67 0.45 -7.79
N ILE A 93 -3.73 0.09 -8.53
CA ILE A 93 -3.72 -1.11 -9.38
C ILE A 93 -2.63 -1.00 -10.44
N LEU A 94 -2.55 0.11 -11.16
CA LEU A 94 -1.52 0.33 -12.17
C LEU A 94 -0.10 0.31 -11.55
N ALA A 95 0.10 1.01 -10.43
CA ALA A 95 1.39 1.10 -9.74
C ALA A 95 1.85 -0.23 -9.12
N SER A 96 0.92 -1.15 -8.80
CA SER A 96 1.27 -2.47 -8.27
C SER A 96 1.39 -3.53 -9.36
N HIS A 97 0.50 -3.55 -10.36
CA HIS A 97 0.49 -4.58 -11.39
C HIS A 97 1.37 -4.24 -12.60
N GLY A 98 1.62 -2.96 -12.89
CA GLY A 98 2.54 -2.53 -13.94
C GLY A 98 3.95 -3.09 -13.70
N PRO A 99 4.61 -2.74 -12.57
CA PRO A 99 5.93 -3.28 -12.25
C PRO A 99 5.98 -4.80 -12.20
N LYS A 100 4.95 -5.47 -11.68
CA LYS A 100 4.88 -6.94 -11.69
C LYS A 100 4.98 -7.54 -13.08
N ARG A 101 4.44 -6.90 -14.08
CA ARG A 101 4.49 -7.38 -15.46
C ARG A 101 5.78 -7.01 -16.17
N LEU A 102 6.33 -5.83 -15.86
CA LEU A 102 7.52 -5.29 -16.53
C LEU A 102 8.83 -5.81 -15.92
N LEU A 103 8.85 -6.02 -14.60
CA LEU A 103 10.07 -6.32 -13.85
C LEU A 103 10.07 -7.75 -13.27
N ASN A 104 9.09 -8.60 -13.59
CA ASN A 104 8.99 -9.93 -12.98
C ASN A 104 10.21 -10.82 -13.25
N ASP A 105 10.81 -10.68 -14.43
CA ASP A 105 11.96 -11.47 -14.86
C ASP A 105 13.32 -10.80 -14.56
N PHE A 106 13.27 -9.60 -13.95
CA PHE A 106 14.47 -8.89 -13.52
C PHE A 106 15.05 -9.59 -12.29
N GLU A 107 16.34 -9.89 -12.31
CA GLU A 107 17.03 -10.60 -11.24
C GLU A 107 17.87 -9.65 -10.39
N VAL A 108 17.81 -9.86 -9.09
CA VAL A 108 18.64 -9.19 -8.09
C VAL A 108 19.36 -10.26 -7.28
N MET A 109 20.69 -10.38 -7.45
CA MET A 109 21.53 -11.38 -6.78
C MET A 109 20.97 -12.82 -6.90
N GLY A 110 20.58 -13.20 -8.13
CA GLY A 110 20.08 -14.55 -8.44
C GLY A 110 18.61 -14.80 -8.16
N THR A 111 17.88 -13.83 -7.57
CA THR A 111 16.44 -13.98 -7.30
C THR A 111 15.64 -13.05 -8.21
N ARG A 112 14.65 -13.61 -8.92
CA ARG A 112 13.74 -12.82 -9.76
C ARG A 112 12.76 -12.01 -8.91
N LEU A 113 12.48 -10.76 -9.31
CA LEU A 113 11.53 -9.88 -8.59
C LEU A 113 10.10 -10.42 -8.55
N GLY A 114 9.71 -11.24 -9.52
CA GLY A 114 8.41 -11.92 -9.54
C GLY A 114 8.31 -13.16 -8.66
N GLN A 115 9.44 -13.74 -8.26
CA GLN A 115 9.53 -15.01 -7.56
C GLN A 115 8.98 -14.90 -6.12
N ARG A 116 8.07 -15.80 -5.76
CA ARG A 116 7.45 -15.85 -4.42
C ARG A 116 8.04 -16.96 -3.56
N PRO A 117 8.01 -16.79 -2.23
CA PRO A 117 8.34 -17.89 -1.34
C PRO A 117 7.50 -19.16 -1.57
N THR A 118 6.23 -19.03 -1.98
CA THR A 118 5.35 -20.18 -2.29
C THR A 118 5.67 -20.86 -3.63
N SER A 119 6.31 -20.16 -4.58
CA SER A 119 6.56 -20.71 -5.92
C SER A 119 7.69 -20.01 -6.65
N PRO A 120 8.74 -20.75 -7.07
CA PRO A 120 9.82 -20.20 -7.88
C PRO A 120 9.34 -19.69 -9.24
N ASN A 121 8.26 -20.25 -9.78
CA ASN A 121 7.71 -19.87 -11.09
C ASN A 121 6.72 -18.68 -11.01
N SER A 122 6.46 -18.15 -9.83
CA SER A 122 5.56 -17.01 -9.66
C SER A 122 6.08 -15.77 -10.39
N LYS A 123 5.13 -14.92 -10.85
CA LYS A 123 5.38 -13.62 -11.49
C LYS A 123 4.75 -12.47 -10.71
N HIS A 124 4.42 -12.67 -9.42
CA HIS A 124 3.54 -11.77 -8.70
C HIS A 124 4.06 -11.30 -7.33
N ASN A 125 5.39 -11.37 -7.06
CA ASN A 125 5.93 -11.00 -5.77
C ASN A 125 5.95 -9.47 -5.58
N THR A 126 6.80 -8.74 -6.30
CA THR A 126 7.09 -7.33 -6.05
C THR A 126 6.38 -6.42 -7.05
N PRO A 127 5.72 -5.35 -6.56
CA PRO A 127 5.34 -5.07 -5.17
C PRO A 127 4.07 -5.85 -4.72
N SER A 128 3.87 -6.01 -3.39
CA SER A 128 2.67 -6.67 -2.84
C SER A 128 1.41 -5.84 -3.05
N GLY A 129 0.42 -6.36 -3.79
CA GLY A 129 -0.84 -5.66 -4.05
C GLY A 129 -1.69 -5.44 -2.79
N HIS A 130 -1.75 -6.41 -1.86
CA HIS A 130 -2.48 -6.25 -0.59
C HIS A 130 -1.83 -5.18 0.29
N SER A 131 -0.51 -5.14 0.36
CA SER A 131 0.21 -4.07 1.07
C SER A 131 -0.01 -2.70 0.42
N THR A 132 -0.09 -2.64 -0.93
CA THR A 132 -0.42 -1.41 -1.66
C THR A 132 -1.82 -0.91 -1.28
N MET A 133 -2.82 -1.77 -1.27
CA MET A 133 -4.18 -1.39 -0.86
C MET A 133 -4.24 -0.94 0.60
N ALA A 134 -3.58 -1.67 1.50
CA ALA A 134 -3.54 -1.32 2.93
C ALA A 134 -2.85 0.03 3.16
N GLY A 135 -1.72 0.29 2.49
CA GLY A 135 -1.01 1.56 2.54
C GLY A 135 -1.80 2.73 1.97
N SER A 136 -2.49 2.51 0.83
CA SER A 136 -3.35 3.54 0.21
C SER A 136 -4.48 3.94 1.14
N GLY A 137 -5.20 2.98 1.71
CA GLY A 137 -6.33 3.24 2.61
C GLY A 137 -5.88 3.91 3.91
N ALA A 138 -4.75 3.47 4.48
CA ALA A 138 -4.18 4.06 5.68
C ALA A 138 -3.85 5.53 5.46
N TYR A 139 -3.06 5.85 4.41
CA TYR A 139 -2.69 7.25 4.14
C TYR A 139 -3.90 8.11 3.79
N TYR A 140 -4.85 7.57 2.99
CA TYR A 140 -6.07 8.29 2.64
C TYR A 140 -6.85 8.72 3.88
N LEU A 141 -7.13 7.81 4.82
CA LEU A 141 -7.89 8.12 6.03
C LEU A 141 -7.19 9.17 6.89
N MET A 142 -5.88 9.00 7.12
CA MET A 142 -5.09 9.95 7.88
C MET A 142 -5.08 11.34 7.24
N ARG A 143 -4.85 11.42 5.94
CA ARG A 143 -4.71 12.71 5.22
C ARG A 143 -6.04 13.38 4.97
N ARG A 144 -7.08 12.60 4.61
CA ARG A 144 -8.39 13.13 4.24
C ARG A 144 -9.16 13.63 5.45
N TYR A 145 -9.20 12.83 6.50
CA TYR A 145 -10.06 13.08 7.66
C TYR A 145 -9.27 13.51 8.89
N SER A 146 -8.43 12.65 9.44
CA SER A 146 -7.63 13.00 10.62
C SER A 146 -6.42 12.06 10.78
N TRP A 147 -5.28 12.59 11.19
CA TRP A 147 -4.09 11.81 11.54
C TRP A 147 -4.31 10.83 12.70
N TRP A 148 -5.33 11.05 13.51
CA TRP A 148 -5.73 10.12 14.57
C TRP A 148 -6.18 8.75 14.05
N PHE A 149 -6.66 8.66 12.82
CA PHE A 149 -6.90 7.36 12.18
C PHE A 149 -5.65 6.49 12.14
N GLY A 150 -4.45 7.08 12.20
CA GLY A 150 -3.18 6.36 12.20
C GLY A 150 -3.06 5.33 13.33
N VAL A 151 -3.66 5.61 14.49
CA VAL A 151 -3.69 4.68 15.64
C VAL A 151 -4.33 3.33 15.27
N LEU A 152 -5.30 3.32 14.38
CA LEU A 152 -5.97 2.11 13.90
C LEU A 152 -5.35 1.59 12.59
N VAL A 153 -5.20 2.47 11.59
CA VAL A 153 -4.91 2.00 10.22
C VAL A 153 -3.46 1.63 9.98
N ILE A 154 -2.50 2.20 10.76
CA ILE A 154 -1.09 1.80 10.68
C ILE A 154 -0.89 0.37 11.21
N PRO A 155 -1.37 -0.01 12.42
CA PRO A 155 -1.32 -1.39 12.86
C PRO A 155 -1.98 -2.37 11.88
N VAL A 156 -3.15 -2.04 11.33
CA VAL A 156 -3.83 -2.88 10.33
C VAL A 156 -2.98 -3.07 9.07
N MET A 157 -2.32 -2.00 8.59
CA MET A 157 -1.38 -2.10 7.46
C MET A 157 -0.22 -3.03 7.78
N LEU A 158 0.41 -2.86 8.95
CA LEU A 158 1.55 -3.69 9.38
C LEU A 158 1.14 -5.16 9.56
N PHE A 159 -0.02 -5.43 10.14
CA PHE A 159 -0.55 -6.79 10.27
C PHE A 159 -0.88 -7.40 8.91
N THR A 160 -1.41 -6.62 7.97
CA THR A 160 -1.61 -7.09 6.59
C THR A 160 -0.27 -7.49 5.96
N MET A 161 0.78 -6.66 6.07
CA MET A 161 2.12 -6.99 5.60
C MET A 161 2.67 -8.25 6.26
N TYR A 162 2.54 -8.34 7.59
CA TYR A 162 2.95 -9.51 8.37
C TYR A 162 2.26 -10.79 7.90
N ALA A 163 0.94 -10.78 7.74
CA ALA A 163 0.20 -11.94 7.27
C ALA A 163 0.66 -12.39 5.87
N ARG A 164 0.96 -11.46 4.96
CA ARG A 164 1.49 -11.79 3.62
C ARG A 164 2.85 -12.47 3.65
N VAL A 165 3.69 -12.10 4.61
CA VAL A 165 5.01 -12.74 4.84
C VAL A 165 4.81 -14.12 5.48
N MET A 166 4.01 -14.20 6.54
CA MET A 166 3.77 -15.46 7.27
C MET A 166 3.09 -16.54 6.42
N LEU A 167 2.28 -16.13 5.44
CA LEU A 167 1.66 -17.04 4.47
C LEU A 167 2.57 -17.35 3.26
N ASP A 168 3.82 -16.90 3.29
CA ASP A 168 4.80 -17.10 2.19
C ASP A 168 4.33 -16.56 0.83
N GLN A 169 3.39 -15.62 0.85
CA GLN A 169 2.84 -15.03 -0.38
C GLN A 169 3.72 -13.91 -0.95
N HIS A 170 4.54 -13.29 -0.10
CA HIS A 170 5.43 -12.20 -0.48
C HIS A 170 6.68 -12.17 0.40
N THR A 171 7.78 -11.68 -0.15
CA THR A 171 8.97 -11.32 0.64
C THR A 171 8.70 -10.06 1.47
N ILE A 172 9.48 -9.86 2.54
CA ILE A 172 9.40 -8.64 3.36
C ILE A 172 9.59 -7.40 2.48
N SER A 173 10.60 -7.41 1.62
CA SER A 173 10.91 -6.34 0.68
C SER A 173 9.71 -6.01 -0.23
N ALA A 174 9.02 -7.03 -0.77
CA ALA A 174 7.85 -6.83 -1.61
C ALA A 174 6.66 -6.20 -0.84
N THR A 175 6.49 -6.52 0.45
CA THR A 175 5.44 -5.90 1.28
C THR A 175 5.75 -4.45 1.61
N ILE A 176 7.02 -4.10 1.90
CA ILE A 176 7.46 -2.72 2.13
C ILE A 176 7.29 -1.90 0.85
N ALA A 177 7.77 -2.40 -0.29
CA ALA A 177 7.59 -1.75 -1.59
C ALA A 177 6.10 -1.50 -1.88
N GLY A 178 5.25 -2.49 -1.61
CA GLY A 178 3.81 -2.37 -1.79
C GLY A 178 3.19 -1.30 -0.91
N ALA A 179 3.43 -1.33 0.40
CA ALA A 179 2.88 -0.35 1.34
C ALA A 179 3.34 1.09 0.99
N ALA A 180 4.63 1.29 0.71
CA ALA A 180 5.17 2.59 0.30
C ALA A 180 4.56 3.07 -1.02
N THR A 181 4.38 2.19 -2.01
CA THR A 181 3.70 2.50 -3.28
C THR A 181 2.27 2.97 -3.02
N GLY A 182 1.51 2.26 -2.18
CA GLY A 182 0.15 2.62 -1.84
C GLY A 182 0.06 3.98 -1.13
N MET A 183 0.94 4.20 -0.15
CA MET A 183 1.00 5.47 0.57
C MET A 183 1.36 6.63 -0.35
N LEU A 184 2.33 6.45 -1.26
CA LEU A 184 2.71 7.47 -2.24
C LEU A 184 1.54 7.79 -3.19
N VAL A 185 0.89 6.78 -3.76
CA VAL A 185 -0.28 6.98 -4.64
C VAL A 185 -1.37 7.75 -3.90
N ALA A 186 -1.70 7.37 -2.67
CA ALA A 186 -2.69 8.10 -1.88
C ALA A 186 -2.23 9.54 -1.57
N ALA A 187 -0.94 9.76 -1.27
CA ALA A 187 -0.39 11.10 -1.02
C ALA A 187 -0.54 12.04 -2.22
N LEU A 188 -0.36 11.50 -3.44
CA LEU A 188 -0.46 12.27 -4.67
C LEU A 188 -1.88 12.77 -4.96
N PHE A 189 -2.91 11.99 -4.59
CA PHE A 189 -4.30 12.30 -4.98
C PHE A 189 -5.20 12.74 -3.83
N THR A 190 -4.77 12.60 -2.55
CA THR A 190 -5.61 12.95 -1.40
C THR A 190 -5.42 14.41 -0.98
N THR A 191 -6.52 15.11 -0.81
CA THR A 191 -6.58 16.43 -0.17
C THR A 191 -7.35 16.34 1.15
N LYS A 192 -7.04 17.21 2.12
CA LYS A 192 -7.76 17.29 3.38
C LYS A 192 -9.23 17.71 3.15
N LEU A 193 -10.17 17.10 3.87
CA LEU A 193 -11.57 17.53 3.88
C LEU A 193 -11.66 18.89 4.56
N LYS A 194 -12.18 19.88 3.84
CA LYS A 194 -12.43 21.22 4.41
C LYS A 194 -13.66 21.16 5.31
N GLY A 195 -13.60 21.79 6.49
CA GLY A 195 -14.73 21.92 7.41
C GLY A 195 -14.83 20.87 8.52
N LEU A 196 -13.98 19.83 8.55
CA LEU A 196 -13.77 19.07 9.77
C LEU A 196 -12.89 19.89 10.71
N ALA A 197 -13.51 20.59 11.66
CA ALA A 197 -12.78 21.23 12.75
C ALA A 197 -11.96 20.15 13.48
N SER A 198 -10.67 20.41 13.69
CA SER A 198 -9.89 19.57 14.60
C SER A 198 -10.53 19.72 15.98
N PRO A 199 -10.89 18.62 16.67
CA PRO A 199 -11.47 18.72 18.02
C PRO A 199 -10.55 19.42 19.04
N PHE A 200 -9.31 19.73 18.67
CA PHE A 200 -8.31 20.39 19.52
C PHE A 200 -7.98 21.85 19.11
N GLN A 201 -8.74 22.47 18.20
CA GLN A 201 -8.58 23.89 17.84
C GLN A 201 -9.60 24.81 18.54
N GLN A 202 -10.28 24.34 19.59
CA GLN A 202 -11.21 25.11 20.41
C GLN A 202 -10.69 25.36 21.85
N THR A 203 -9.39 25.58 22.01
CA THR A 203 -8.82 26.13 23.23
C THR A 203 -7.92 27.29 22.92
#